data_ee0fbdfa1a964cced6d94bbe49d28d95
#
_entry.id   ee0fbdfa1a964cced6d94bbe49d28d95
#
_cell.length_a   1.000
_cell.length_b   1.000
_cell.length_c   1.000
_cell.angle_alpha   90.00
_cell.angle_beta   90.00
_cell.angle_gamma   90.00
#
_symmetry.space_group_name_H-M   'P 1'
#
loop_
_entity.id
_entity.type
_entity.pdbx_description
1 polymer ?
#
loop_
_entity_poly.entity_id
_entity_poly.type
_entity_poly.pdbx_seq_one_letter_code
_entity_poly.pdbx_strand_id
1 'polypeptide(L)'
;MAFPIIAAVGRLAVGSAIKGATTSGVSSVIGGARINVKTNLKAVEKAIDAFGKNQIPFAMANTLNDAAFQIRKNTIENVWGDNNIVRKSNFMSAMIMPIKGTNRATKKKLFAVVQNYPTGRRHKDYLQRAAIGGYKTVIDGRNIAIPGRESGLRNAKGAVPKSKRPRQLLNKKNVFKVTSRRSGQELIVERPPKMARPLKVLYVLEPIASIDNYFKFYEEADRLANKVMRENFRKNFARAKASARRFK
;
A
#
# COMPACT_ATOMS: atom_id res chain seq x y z
N MET A 1 1.39 -13.26 -12.74
CA MET A 1 2.40 -12.21 -12.53
C MET A 1 1.97 -11.37 -11.33
N ALA A 2 2.77 -11.29 -10.30
CA ALA A 2 2.47 -10.42 -9.16
C ALA A 2 3.11 -9.07 -9.42
N PHE A 3 2.30 -8.03 -9.59
CA PHE A 3 2.80 -6.67 -9.67
C PHE A 3 3.06 -6.14 -8.25
N PRO A 4 4.24 -5.59 -7.98
CA PRO A 4 4.50 -4.95 -6.69
C PRO A 4 3.58 -3.73 -6.52
N ILE A 5 3.14 -3.47 -5.29
CA ILE A 5 2.51 -2.19 -4.94
C ILE A 5 3.63 -1.16 -4.95
N ILE A 6 3.62 -0.31 -5.95
CA ILE A 6 4.59 0.77 -6.11
C ILE A 6 3.81 2.08 -6.10
N ALA A 7 4.08 2.94 -5.12
CA ALA A 7 3.73 4.34 -5.21
C ALA A 7 5.00 5.11 -5.57
N ALA A 8 5.02 5.66 -6.76
CA ALA A 8 6.11 6.55 -7.17
C ALA A 8 5.77 7.97 -6.68
N VAL A 9 6.58 8.46 -5.77
CA VAL A 9 6.51 9.84 -5.31
C VAL A 9 7.29 10.70 -6.30
N GLY A 10 6.59 11.18 -7.31
CA GLY A 10 7.06 12.18 -8.24
C GLY A 10 8.15 11.71 -9.21
N ARG A 11 7.86 11.74 -10.49
CA ARG A 11 8.84 11.80 -11.57
C ARG A 11 8.88 13.23 -12.06
N LEU A 12 9.90 13.99 -11.68
CA LEU A 12 10.22 15.23 -12.34
C LEU A 12 10.96 14.88 -13.63
N ALA A 13 10.24 14.89 -14.72
CA ALA A 13 10.85 14.80 -16.04
C ALA A 13 11.52 16.15 -16.33
N VAL A 14 12.81 16.25 -16.05
CA VAL A 14 13.66 17.27 -16.66
C VAL A 14 14.01 16.77 -18.06
N GLY A 15 12.99 16.78 -18.92
CA GLY A 15 13.21 16.60 -20.35
C GLY A 15 13.84 17.85 -20.92
N SER A 16 14.81 17.69 -21.81
CA SER A 16 15.51 18.72 -22.57
C SER A 16 14.62 19.45 -23.59
N ALA A 17 13.43 19.87 -23.19
CA ALA A 17 12.52 20.67 -23.97
C ALA A 17 12.20 21.96 -23.22
N ILE A 18 13.21 22.81 -23.07
CA ILE A 18 13.04 24.23 -22.74
C ILE A 18 12.62 24.94 -24.05
N LYS A 19 11.41 24.66 -24.52
CA LYS A 19 10.64 25.55 -25.41
C LYS A 19 9.17 25.19 -25.21
N GLY A 20 8.47 25.99 -24.40
CA GLY A 20 7.02 26.09 -24.46
C GLY A 20 6.17 25.22 -23.52
N ALA A 21 6.62 24.88 -22.33
CA ALA A 21 5.77 24.16 -21.38
C ALA A 21 5.27 25.03 -20.25
N THR A 22 4.01 25.38 -20.32
CA THR A 22 3.32 26.27 -19.38
C THR A 22 2.79 25.57 -18.12
N THR A 23 2.88 24.27 -17.99
CA THR A 23 2.49 23.54 -16.78
C THR A 23 3.20 22.18 -16.77
N SER A 24 4.26 22.05 -16.01
CA SER A 24 4.82 20.73 -15.73
C SER A 24 4.15 20.16 -14.49
N GLY A 25 3.29 19.21 -14.71
CA GLY A 25 2.74 18.33 -13.68
C GLY A 25 3.65 17.12 -13.51
N VAL A 26 3.83 16.67 -12.30
CA VAL A 26 4.47 15.39 -12.02
C VAL A 26 3.39 14.32 -12.12
N SER A 27 3.54 13.43 -13.09
CA SER A 27 2.62 12.32 -13.25
C SER A 27 3.39 11.02 -13.20
N SER A 28 3.03 10.13 -12.30
CA SER A 28 3.47 8.74 -12.35
C SER A 28 2.27 7.84 -12.57
N VAL A 29 2.40 6.92 -13.51
CA VAL A 29 1.37 5.93 -13.82
C VAL A 29 1.88 4.57 -13.35
N ILE A 30 1.20 4.01 -12.36
CA ILE A 30 1.40 2.62 -11.96
C ILE A 30 0.02 2.01 -11.79
N GLY A 31 -0.29 1.00 -12.58
CA GLY A 31 -1.56 0.29 -12.47
C GLY A 31 -2.81 1.17 -12.69
N GLY A 32 -2.72 2.25 -13.49
CA GLY A 32 -3.86 3.12 -13.81
C GLY A 32 -4.09 4.30 -12.86
N ALA A 33 -3.38 4.40 -11.75
CA ALA A 33 -3.49 5.55 -10.86
C ALA A 33 -2.49 6.65 -11.26
N ARG A 34 -2.98 7.84 -11.59
CA ARG A 34 -2.16 9.04 -11.87
C ARG A 34 -2.08 9.90 -10.62
N ILE A 35 -0.88 10.09 -10.07
CA ILE A 35 -0.63 11.12 -9.07
C ILE A 35 -0.21 12.39 -9.79
N ASN A 36 -1.10 13.37 -9.88
CA ASN A 36 -0.83 14.69 -10.45
C ASN A 36 -0.46 15.67 -9.34
N VAL A 37 0.82 15.98 -9.21
CA VAL A 37 1.27 17.07 -8.33
C VAL A 37 1.48 18.33 -9.17
N LYS A 38 0.55 19.28 -9.10
CA LYS A 38 0.71 20.59 -9.74
C LYS A 38 1.65 21.46 -8.91
N THR A 39 2.85 21.71 -9.40
CA THR A 39 3.79 22.66 -8.81
C THR A 39 3.89 23.91 -9.69
N ASN A 40 3.88 25.08 -9.07
CA ASN A 40 4.05 26.34 -9.79
C ASN A 40 5.54 26.57 -10.12
N LEU A 41 6.03 25.92 -11.17
CA LEU A 41 7.45 25.93 -11.57
C LEU A 41 7.91 27.27 -12.15
N LYS A 42 7.02 28.11 -12.69
CA LYS A 42 7.40 29.42 -13.24
C LYS A 42 8.05 30.36 -12.22
N ALA A 43 7.59 30.31 -10.97
CA ALA A 43 8.22 31.08 -9.88
C ALA A 43 9.58 30.47 -9.47
N VAL A 44 9.73 29.18 -9.68
CA VAL A 44 10.97 28.45 -9.41
C VAL A 44 11.98 28.65 -10.52
N GLU A 45 11.59 28.62 -11.79
CA GLU A 45 12.47 28.87 -12.93
C GLU A 45 13.17 30.24 -12.83
N LYS A 46 12.45 31.31 -12.50
CA LYS A 46 13.05 32.63 -12.28
C LYS A 46 14.07 32.68 -11.13
N ALA A 47 13.90 31.83 -10.12
CA ALA A 47 14.88 31.69 -9.05
C ALA A 47 16.06 30.76 -9.44
N ILE A 48 15.88 29.94 -10.48
CA ILE A 48 16.84 28.95 -11.00
C ILE A 48 18.01 29.59 -11.75
N ASP A 49 17.75 30.63 -12.56
CA ASP A 49 18.82 31.35 -13.28
C ASP A 49 19.86 31.97 -12.35
N ALA A 50 19.52 32.15 -11.09
CA ALA A 50 20.43 32.67 -10.06
C ALA A 50 21.21 31.57 -9.30
N PHE A 51 20.84 30.29 -9.42
CA PHE A 51 21.47 29.19 -8.68
C PHE A 51 21.78 28.02 -9.61
N GLY A 52 23.02 27.92 -9.97
CA GLY A 52 23.57 26.92 -10.92
C GLY A 52 22.91 25.54 -10.93
N LYS A 53 22.91 24.95 -12.09
CA LYS A 53 22.28 23.67 -12.52
C LYS A 53 22.39 22.47 -11.55
N ASN A 54 23.24 22.56 -10.52
CA ASN A 54 23.49 21.47 -9.58
C ASN A 54 22.68 21.53 -8.30
N GLN A 55 22.23 22.69 -7.85
CA GLN A 55 21.59 22.85 -6.54
C GLN A 55 20.09 22.48 -6.57
N ILE A 56 19.45 22.70 -7.71
CA ILE A 56 18.03 22.40 -7.85
C ILE A 56 17.76 20.90 -7.91
N PRO A 57 18.46 20.10 -8.78
CA PRO A 57 18.28 18.66 -8.73
C PRO A 57 18.56 18.08 -7.35
N PHE A 58 19.49 18.67 -6.60
CA PHE A 58 19.76 18.26 -5.22
C PHE A 58 18.59 18.55 -4.28
N ALA A 59 18.05 19.78 -4.31
CA ALA A 59 16.90 20.16 -3.52
C ALA A 59 15.67 19.30 -3.87
N MET A 60 15.45 19.05 -5.16
CA MET A 60 14.36 18.20 -5.65
C MET A 60 14.51 16.76 -5.20
N ALA A 61 15.68 16.16 -5.34
CA ALA A 61 15.94 14.81 -4.88
C ALA A 61 15.69 14.66 -3.38
N ASN A 62 16.13 15.62 -2.56
CA ASN A 62 15.87 15.60 -1.12
C ASN A 62 14.38 15.76 -0.82
N THR A 63 13.68 16.64 -1.53
CA THR A 63 12.24 16.83 -1.38
C THR A 63 11.45 15.55 -1.65
N LEU A 64 11.79 14.86 -2.73
CA LEU A 64 11.18 13.58 -3.09
C LEU A 64 11.47 12.51 -2.05
N ASN A 65 12.69 12.46 -1.54
CA ASN A 65 13.06 11.52 -0.50
C ASN A 65 12.33 11.81 0.81
N ASP A 66 12.25 13.07 1.24
CA ASP A 66 11.54 13.47 2.44
C ASP A 66 10.05 13.12 2.34
N ALA A 67 9.43 13.38 1.20
CA ALA A 67 8.04 13.00 0.95
C ALA A 67 7.85 11.47 0.99
N ALA A 68 8.74 10.71 0.34
CA ALA A 68 8.70 9.26 0.36
C ALA A 68 8.87 8.69 1.77
N PHE A 69 9.77 9.26 2.58
CA PHE A 69 9.92 8.88 3.99
C PHE A 69 8.65 9.16 4.80
N GLN A 70 8.03 10.32 4.60
CA GLN A 70 6.80 10.69 5.31
C GLN A 70 5.64 9.77 4.89
N ILE A 71 5.49 9.47 3.60
CA ILE A 71 4.48 8.52 3.10
C ILE A 71 4.72 7.14 3.70
N ARG A 72 5.95 6.63 3.66
CA ARG A 72 6.29 5.34 4.25
C ARG A 72 5.94 5.30 5.73
N LYS A 73 6.33 6.33 6.49
CA LYS A 73 6.03 6.43 7.92
C LYS A 73 4.53 6.45 8.17
N ASN A 74 3.80 7.32 7.48
CA ASN A 74 2.34 7.42 7.61
C ASN A 74 1.64 6.10 7.26
N THR A 75 2.10 5.41 6.22
CA THR A 75 1.54 4.11 5.82
C THR A 75 1.71 3.06 6.92
N ILE A 76 2.86 3.04 7.60
CA ILE A 76 3.16 2.07 8.66
C ILE A 76 2.40 2.39 9.94
N GLU A 77 2.37 3.67 10.34
CA GLU A 77 1.88 4.09 11.64
C GLU A 77 0.36 4.32 11.66
N ASN A 78 -0.16 4.93 10.61
CA ASN A 78 -1.56 5.40 10.56
C ASN A 78 -2.42 4.59 9.58
N VAL A 79 -2.10 4.64 8.28
CA VAL A 79 -2.98 4.07 7.23
C VAL A 79 -3.30 2.59 7.47
N TRP A 80 -2.32 1.82 7.95
CA TRP A 80 -2.54 0.42 8.26
C TRP A 80 -3.40 0.20 9.50
N GLY A 81 -3.23 1.03 10.55
CA GLY A 81 -3.99 0.95 11.79
C GLY A 81 -5.42 1.47 11.65
N ASP A 82 -5.60 2.61 11.01
CA ASP A 82 -6.88 3.34 10.92
C ASP A 82 -7.93 2.59 10.10
N ASN A 83 -7.52 1.72 9.18
CA ASN A 83 -8.42 0.92 8.36
C ASN A 83 -8.85 -0.40 9.04
N ASN A 84 -8.88 -0.48 10.35
CA ASN A 84 -9.28 -1.66 11.13
C ASN A 84 -8.48 -2.94 10.83
N ILE A 85 -7.26 -2.80 10.37
CA ILE A 85 -6.37 -3.92 10.10
C ILE A 85 -5.63 -4.28 11.38
N VAL A 86 -6.10 -5.31 12.06
CA VAL A 86 -5.63 -5.71 13.39
C VAL A 86 -4.25 -6.38 13.39
N ARG A 87 -3.36 -6.02 12.49
CA ARG A 87 -1.98 -6.51 12.52
C ARG A 87 -1.05 -5.47 13.14
N LYS A 88 -0.04 -5.95 13.88
CA LYS A 88 0.96 -5.07 14.49
C LYS A 88 1.68 -4.25 13.43
N SER A 89 2.06 -3.02 13.75
CA SER A 89 2.85 -2.11 12.91
C SER A 89 4.16 -2.74 12.39
N ASN A 90 4.76 -3.65 13.16
CA ASN A 90 5.96 -4.40 12.74
C ASN A 90 5.75 -5.20 11.45
N PHE A 91 4.53 -5.67 11.17
CA PHE A 91 4.23 -6.33 9.92
C PHE A 91 4.43 -5.37 8.73
N MET A 92 3.89 -4.16 8.82
CA MET A 92 4.02 -3.19 7.74
C MET A 92 5.44 -2.66 7.57
N SER A 93 6.16 -2.43 8.68
CA SER A 93 7.56 -2.00 8.59
C SER A 93 8.46 -3.04 7.93
N ALA A 94 8.13 -4.34 8.10
CA ALA A 94 8.82 -5.44 7.44
C ALA A 94 8.38 -5.64 5.98
N MET A 95 7.15 -5.24 5.63
CA MET A 95 6.61 -5.41 4.28
C MET A 95 6.95 -4.27 3.33
N ILE A 96 7.06 -3.04 3.83
CA ILE A 96 7.37 -1.86 3.00
C ILE A 96 8.87 -1.59 3.00
N MET A 97 9.43 -1.61 1.80
CA MET A 97 10.88 -1.39 1.60
C MET A 97 11.34 -0.04 2.16
N PRO A 98 12.55 0.04 2.73
CA PRO A 98 13.15 1.32 3.09
C PRO A 98 13.48 2.14 1.83
N ILE A 99 13.47 3.46 1.99
CA ILE A 99 13.84 4.40 0.91
C ILE A 99 15.37 4.44 0.78
N LYS A 100 15.92 3.41 0.15
CA LYS A 100 17.38 3.21 -0.04
C LYS A 100 17.68 2.77 -1.47
N GLY A 101 18.91 2.96 -1.91
CA GLY A 101 19.40 2.48 -3.20
C GLY A 101 18.51 2.94 -4.36
N THR A 102 17.96 1.99 -5.11
CA THR A 102 17.12 2.25 -6.28
C THR A 102 15.80 2.95 -5.97
N ASN A 103 15.31 2.87 -4.73
CA ASN A 103 14.06 3.50 -4.30
C ASN A 103 14.25 4.97 -3.88
N ARG A 104 15.50 5.44 -3.84
CA ARG A 104 15.84 6.80 -3.44
C ARG A 104 16.05 7.70 -4.67
N ALA A 105 15.53 8.91 -4.61
CA ALA A 105 15.83 9.94 -5.59
C ALA A 105 17.28 10.41 -5.45
N THR A 106 17.91 10.69 -6.59
CA THR A 106 19.24 11.27 -6.70
C THR A 106 19.22 12.45 -7.66
N LYS A 107 20.30 13.24 -7.72
CA LYS A 107 20.42 14.34 -8.69
C LYS A 107 20.16 13.93 -10.15
N LYS A 108 20.58 12.71 -10.52
CA LYS A 108 20.39 12.16 -11.88
C LYS A 108 19.04 11.47 -12.05
N LYS A 109 18.49 10.97 -10.96
CA LYS A 109 17.26 10.18 -10.91
C LYS A 109 16.25 10.88 -9.97
N LEU A 110 15.43 11.75 -10.52
CA LEU A 110 14.47 12.56 -9.76
C LEU A 110 13.14 11.82 -9.55
N PHE A 111 13.20 10.64 -8.99
CA PHE A 111 12.03 9.92 -8.48
C PHE A 111 12.39 9.10 -7.24
N ALA A 112 11.48 9.06 -6.28
CA ALA A 112 11.54 8.18 -5.13
C ALA A 112 10.36 7.19 -5.18
N VAL A 113 10.58 5.98 -4.69
CA VAL A 113 9.59 4.89 -4.76
C VAL A 113 9.29 4.37 -3.36
N VAL A 114 8.00 4.29 -3.03
CA VAL A 114 7.51 3.56 -1.87
C VAL A 114 6.87 2.27 -2.37
N GLN A 115 7.46 1.14 -2.05
CA GLN A 115 7.00 -0.17 -2.50
C GLN A 115 7.12 -1.22 -1.41
N ASN A 116 6.35 -2.29 -1.56
CA ASN A 116 6.48 -3.46 -0.70
C ASN A 116 7.62 -4.37 -1.17
N TYR A 117 8.13 -5.18 -0.24
CA TYR A 117 9.03 -6.28 -0.61
C TYR A 117 8.27 -7.34 -1.43
N PRO A 118 8.89 -7.86 -2.49
CA PRO A 118 8.39 -9.07 -3.14
C PRO A 118 8.47 -10.20 -2.12
N THR A 119 7.31 -10.69 -1.68
CA THR A 119 7.25 -11.68 -0.61
C THR A 119 7.48 -13.09 -1.12
N GLY A 120 8.59 -13.69 -0.71
CA GLY A 120 8.84 -15.13 -0.63
C GLY A 120 8.81 -15.91 -1.95
N ARG A 121 9.08 -17.21 -1.86
CA ARG A 121 9.19 -18.17 -2.98
C ARG A 121 7.94 -18.28 -3.89
N ARG A 122 6.80 -17.71 -3.52
CA ARG A 122 5.55 -17.76 -4.29
C ARG A 122 5.09 -16.42 -4.80
N HIS A 123 5.90 -15.36 -4.71
CA HIS A 123 5.62 -14.00 -5.23
C HIS A 123 4.18 -13.51 -5.00
N LYS A 124 3.58 -13.87 -3.85
CA LYS A 124 2.23 -13.43 -3.51
C LYS A 124 2.30 -12.03 -2.92
N ASP A 125 1.85 -11.08 -3.67
CA ASP A 125 1.63 -9.73 -3.15
C ASP A 125 0.36 -9.70 -2.30
N TYR A 126 0.55 -9.80 -0.99
CA TYR A 126 -0.57 -9.79 -0.04
C TYR A 126 -1.22 -8.41 0.11
N LEU A 127 -0.50 -7.34 -0.22
CA LEU A 127 -0.97 -5.98 -0.04
C LEU A 127 -1.71 -5.45 -1.26
N GLN A 128 -1.41 -5.96 -2.45
CA GLN A 128 -2.02 -5.49 -3.70
C GLN A 128 -3.55 -5.57 -3.66
N ARG A 129 -4.09 -6.71 -3.26
CA ARG A 129 -5.55 -6.87 -3.18
C ARG A 129 -6.17 -6.01 -2.09
N ALA A 130 -5.46 -5.78 -1.01
CA ALA A 130 -5.92 -4.89 0.06
C ALA A 130 -5.92 -3.42 -0.39
N ALA A 131 -4.96 -3.04 -1.28
CA ALA A 131 -4.80 -1.67 -1.76
C ALA A 131 -5.66 -1.32 -2.97
N ILE A 132 -6.02 -2.31 -3.80
CA ILE A 132 -6.80 -2.07 -5.03
C ILE A 132 -8.22 -2.62 -4.89
N GLY A 133 -8.41 -3.60 -4.00
CA GLY A 133 -9.65 -4.37 -3.93
C GLY A 133 -9.73 -5.43 -5.03
N GLY A 134 -10.93 -5.90 -5.30
CA GLY A 134 -11.23 -6.84 -6.38
C GLY A 134 -11.74 -8.19 -5.90
N TYR A 135 -11.62 -9.21 -6.74
CA TYR A 135 -12.13 -10.54 -6.45
C TYR A 135 -11.01 -11.54 -6.19
N LYS A 136 -11.22 -12.38 -5.22
CA LYS A 136 -10.42 -13.58 -5.02
C LYS A 136 -11.21 -14.76 -5.54
N THR A 137 -10.65 -15.46 -6.53
CA THR A 137 -11.22 -16.70 -7.08
C THR A 137 -10.63 -17.92 -6.39
N VAL A 138 -11.27 -19.04 -6.57
CA VAL A 138 -10.78 -20.34 -6.11
C VAL A 138 -9.40 -20.67 -6.70
N ILE A 139 -8.60 -21.39 -5.92
CA ILE A 139 -7.34 -21.97 -6.36
C ILE A 139 -7.50 -23.48 -6.29
N ASP A 140 -7.17 -24.17 -7.37
CA ASP A 140 -7.26 -25.65 -7.46
C ASP A 140 -8.68 -26.21 -7.19
N GLY A 141 -9.73 -25.52 -7.68
CA GLY A 141 -11.12 -25.96 -7.57
C GLY A 141 -11.70 -25.97 -6.15
N ARG A 142 -11.00 -25.39 -5.17
CA ARG A 142 -11.43 -25.37 -3.77
C ARG A 142 -12.09 -24.05 -3.42
N ASN A 143 -13.28 -24.11 -2.84
CA ASN A 143 -13.97 -22.91 -2.35
C ASN A 143 -13.14 -22.12 -1.33
N ILE A 144 -13.33 -20.81 -1.32
CA ILE A 144 -12.70 -19.89 -0.38
C ILE A 144 -13.46 -20.00 0.94
N ALA A 145 -12.77 -20.35 2.02
CA ALA A 145 -13.35 -20.41 3.35
C ALA A 145 -13.30 -19.04 4.02
N ILE A 146 -14.46 -18.40 4.15
CA ILE A 146 -14.63 -17.08 4.78
C ILE A 146 -15.08 -17.33 6.23
N PRO A 147 -14.30 -16.87 7.25
CA PRO A 147 -14.71 -17.03 8.66
C PRO A 147 -15.97 -16.21 8.95
N GLY A 148 -16.98 -16.84 9.55
CA GLY A 148 -18.18 -16.17 10.03
C GLY A 148 -17.83 -15.07 11.06
N ARG A 149 -18.56 -13.98 11.08
CA ARG A 149 -18.31 -12.85 12.01
C ARG A 149 -18.35 -13.30 13.47
N GLU A 150 -19.36 -14.07 13.83
CA GLU A 150 -19.61 -14.55 15.20
C GLU A 150 -18.93 -15.89 15.50
N SER A 151 -18.14 -16.41 14.59
CA SER A 151 -17.52 -17.74 14.73
C SER A 151 -16.52 -17.84 15.90
N GLY A 152 -15.95 -16.73 16.35
CA GLY A 152 -14.87 -16.70 17.36
C GLY A 152 -13.56 -17.33 16.88
N LEU A 153 -13.40 -17.48 15.57
CA LEU A 153 -12.21 -18.09 14.98
C LEU A 153 -11.01 -17.15 14.96
N ARG A 154 -11.26 -15.85 14.86
CA ARG A 154 -10.21 -14.83 14.80
C ARG A 154 -9.65 -14.57 16.20
N ASN A 155 -8.33 -14.42 16.28
CA ASN A 155 -7.70 -13.94 17.50
C ASN A 155 -7.81 -12.40 17.59
N ALA A 156 -7.33 -11.82 18.71
CA ALA A 156 -7.32 -10.37 18.92
C ALA A 156 -6.58 -9.57 17.82
N LYS A 157 -5.75 -10.23 17.01
CA LYS A 157 -5.04 -9.62 15.87
C LYS A 157 -5.78 -9.82 14.55
N GLY A 158 -7.05 -10.25 14.56
CA GLY A 158 -7.86 -10.49 13.38
C GLY A 158 -7.45 -11.73 12.55
N ALA A 159 -6.40 -12.44 12.92
CA ALA A 159 -5.93 -13.61 12.20
C ALA A 159 -6.58 -14.89 12.68
N VAL A 160 -6.78 -15.85 11.77
CA VAL A 160 -7.22 -17.22 12.13
C VAL A 160 -5.99 -18.07 12.45
N PRO A 161 -5.85 -18.58 13.70
CA PRO A 161 -4.76 -19.46 14.10
C PRO A 161 -4.74 -20.75 13.26
N LYS A 162 -3.58 -21.39 13.15
CA LYS A 162 -3.43 -22.65 12.39
C LYS A 162 -4.42 -23.72 12.86
N SER A 163 -4.61 -23.88 14.16
CA SER A 163 -5.53 -24.85 14.77
C SER A 163 -7.00 -24.62 14.44
N LYS A 164 -7.38 -23.41 14.07
CA LYS A 164 -8.76 -23.05 13.72
C LYS A 164 -8.97 -22.95 12.20
N ARG A 165 -8.03 -23.38 11.37
CA ARG A 165 -8.21 -23.42 9.89
C ARG A 165 -9.18 -24.54 9.48
N PRO A 166 -9.87 -24.42 8.33
CA PRO A 166 -10.88 -25.37 7.88
C PRO A 166 -10.44 -26.83 7.96
N ARG A 167 -9.24 -27.14 7.42
CA ARG A 167 -8.69 -28.51 7.42
C ARG A 167 -8.52 -29.08 8.83
N GLN A 168 -8.10 -28.26 9.80
CA GLN A 168 -7.89 -28.70 11.17
C GLN A 168 -9.22 -28.86 11.93
N LEU A 169 -10.18 -27.99 11.64
CA LEU A 169 -11.49 -28.08 12.25
C LEU A 169 -12.30 -29.26 11.76
N LEU A 170 -12.24 -29.60 10.48
CA LEU A 170 -12.92 -30.75 9.90
C LEU A 170 -12.44 -32.10 10.43
N ASN A 171 -11.28 -32.14 11.10
CA ASN A 171 -10.82 -33.36 11.82
C ASN A 171 -11.55 -33.57 13.16
N LYS A 172 -12.33 -32.58 13.64
CA LYS A 172 -13.10 -32.72 14.87
C LYS A 172 -14.43 -33.40 14.60
N LYS A 173 -14.86 -34.32 15.49
CA LYS A 173 -16.10 -35.08 15.34
C LYS A 173 -17.38 -34.22 15.31
N ASN A 174 -17.33 -33.05 15.93
CA ASN A 174 -18.47 -32.12 16.02
C ASN A 174 -18.48 -31.06 14.93
N VAL A 175 -17.51 -31.07 14.00
CA VAL A 175 -17.39 -30.08 12.89
C VAL A 175 -17.56 -30.80 11.56
N PHE A 176 -18.45 -30.31 10.72
CA PHE A 176 -18.77 -30.93 9.44
C PHE A 176 -19.18 -29.90 8.40
N LYS A 177 -19.20 -30.30 7.14
CA LYS A 177 -19.74 -29.50 6.04
C LYS A 177 -21.24 -29.72 5.91
N VAL A 178 -21.97 -28.66 5.60
CA VAL A 178 -23.40 -28.70 5.33
C VAL A 178 -23.74 -27.72 4.22
N THR A 179 -24.68 -28.06 3.36
CA THR A 179 -25.28 -27.13 2.41
C THR A 179 -26.54 -26.53 3.00
N SER A 180 -26.61 -25.23 3.05
CA SER A 180 -27.79 -24.51 3.52
C SER A 180 -28.96 -24.76 2.58
N ARG A 181 -30.05 -25.31 3.09
CA ARG A 181 -31.28 -25.55 2.30
C ARG A 181 -31.88 -24.26 1.75
N ARG A 182 -31.69 -23.14 2.46
CA ARG A 182 -32.30 -21.84 2.11
C ARG A 182 -31.50 -21.10 1.04
N SER A 183 -30.16 -21.17 1.08
CA SER A 183 -29.28 -20.38 0.20
C SER A 183 -28.46 -21.22 -0.77
N GLY A 184 -28.50 -22.56 -0.66
CA GLY A 184 -27.61 -23.44 -1.45
C GLY A 184 -26.12 -23.32 -1.11
N GLN A 185 -25.78 -22.50 -0.11
CA GLN A 185 -24.41 -22.16 0.25
C GLN A 185 -23.77 -23.26 1.08
N GLU A 186 -22.53 -23.61 0.75
CA GLU A 186 -21.75 -24.57 1.54
C GLU A 186 -21.18 -23.88 2.79
N LEU A 187 -21.35 -24.54 3.93
CA LEU A 187 -20.93 -24.05 5.24
C LEU A 187 -20.08 -25.09 5.96
N ILE A 188 -19.14 -24.63 6.78
CA ILE A 188 -18.53 -25.46 7.83
C ILE A 188 -19.14 -25.04 9.14
N VAL A 189 -19.80 -26.00 9.80
CA VAL A 189 -20.55 -25.77 11.04
C VAL A 189 -20.02 -26.62 12.17
N GLU A 190 -20.21 -26.14 13.39
CA GLU A 190 -19.94 -26.86 14.61
C GLU A 190 -21.24 -27.17 15.34
N ARG A 191 -21.40 -28.41 15.79
CA ARG A 191 -22.49 -28.81 16.67
C ARG A 191 -22.07 -28.54 18.12
N PRO A 192 -22.77 -27.67 18.85
CA PRO A 192 -22.49 -27.48 20.26
C PRO A 192 -22.66 -28.76 21.07
N PRO A 193 -21.86 -28.99 22.11
CA PRO A 193 -22.03 -30.13 23.00
C PRO A 193 -23.41 -30.08 23.66
N LYS A 194 -24.06 -31.24 23.76
CA LYS A 194 -25.39 -31.42 24.38
C LYS A 194 -26.58 -30.78 23.62
N MET A 195 -26.40 -30.16 22.48
CA MET A 195 -27.47 -29.55 21.69
C MET A 195 -27.44 -30.02 20.24
N ALA A 196 -28.60 -30.40 19.70
CA ALA A 196 -28.72 -30.72 18.27
C ALA A 196 -28.74 -29.45 17.42
N ARG A 197 -29.26 -28.34 17.93
CA ARG A 197 -29.38 -27.02 17.27
C ARG A 197 -29.40 -25.93 18.35
N PRO A 198 -29.04 -24.65 17.97
CA PRO A 198 -28.60 -24.22 16.64
C PRO A 198 -27.19 -24.65 16.33
N LEU A 199 -26.87 -24.90 15.05
CA LEU A 199 -25.51 -25.13 14.56
C LEU A 199 -24.76 -23.82 14.50
N LYS A 200 -23.52 -23.81 15.00
CA LYS A 200 -22.64 -22.64 14.91
C LYS A 200 -21.93 -22.62 13.57
N VAL A 201 -22.14 -21.57 12.76
CA VAL A 201 -21.45 -21.38 11.51
C VAL A 201 -20.02 -20.92 11.78
N LEU A 202 -19.04 -21.70 11.36
CA LEU A 202 -17.61 -21.40 11.48
C LEU A 202 -17.10 -20.73 10.21
N TYR A 203 -17.39 -21.30 9.04
CA TYR A 203 -16.98 -20.78 7.75
C TYR A 203 -18.11 -20.86 6.74
N VAL A 204 -18.12 -19.86 5.88
CA VAL A 204 -18.87 -19.86 4.62
C VAL A 204 -17.91 -20.19 3.50
N LEU A 205 -18.29 -21.13 2.62
CA LEU A 205 -17.49 -21.56 1.49
C LEU A 205 -18.04 -20.95 0.22
N GLU A 206 -17.24 -20.09 -0.44
CA GLU A 206 -17.65 -19.38 -1.64
C GLU A 206 -16.65 -19.58 -2.77
N PRO A 207 -17.12 -19.72 -4.02
CA PRO A 207 -16.24 -19.82 -5.18
C PRO A 207 -15.49 -18.51 -5.45
N ILE A 208 -16.10 -17.38 -5.12
CA ILE A 208 -15.56 -16.03 -5.33
C ILE A 208 -15.77 -15.20 -4.06
N ALA A 209 -14.73 -14.54 -3.60
CA ALA A 209 -14.83 -13.60 -2.48
C ALA A 209 -14.46 -12.18 -2.96
N SER A 210 -15.36 -11.22 -2.72
CA SER A 210 -15.04 -9.80 -2.88
C SER A 210 -14.10 -9.35 -1.78
N ILE A 211 -13.12 -8.53 -2.15
CA ILE A 211 -12.21 -7.86 -1.23
C ILE A 211 -12.31 -6.37 -1.49
N ASP A 212 -12.80 -5.66 -0.49
CA ASP A 212 -12.86 -4.20 -0.56
C ASP A 212 -11.46 -3.57 -0.48
N ASN A 213 -11.30 -2.39 -1.07
CA ASN A 213 -10.11 -1.58 -0.88
C ASN A 213 -10.10 -1.01 0.55
N TYR A 214 -9.66 -1.81 1.51
CA TYR A 214 -9.55 -1.37 2.89
C TYR A 214 -8.17 -0.78 3.24
N PHE A 215 -7.15 -1.04 2.43
CA PHE A 215 -5.84 -0.44 2.58
C PHE A 215 -5.67 0.71 1.59
N LYS A 216 -6.24 1.85 1.91
CA LYS A 216 -6.30 3.07 1.09
C LYS A 216 -4.92 3.72 0.87
N PHE A 217 -3.95 2.89 0.48
CA PHE A 217 -2.55 3.28 0.35
C PHE A 217 -2.33 4.39 -0.68
N TYR A 218 -2.92 4.25 -1.86
CA TYR A 218 -2.71 5.20 -2.96
C TYR A 218 -3.34 6.55 -2.67
N GLU A 219 -4.58 6.55 -2.16
CA GLU A 219 -5.33 7.76 -1.81
C GLU A 219 -4.61 8.56 -0.73
N GLU A 220 -4.16 7.87 0.33
CA GLU A 220 -3.45 8.51 1.43
C GLU A 220 -2.03 8.94 1.05
N ALA A 221 -1.35 8.19 0.21
CA ALA A 221 -0.04 8.57 -0.32
C ALA A 221 -0.13 9.82 -1.18
N ASP A 222 -1.14 9.92 -2.05
CA ASP A 222 -1.39 11.09 -2.89
C ASP A 222 -1.75 12.31 -2.04
N ARG A 223 -2.69 12.15 -1.11
CA ARG A 223 -3.10 13.22 -0.20
C ARG A 223 -1.91 13.79 0.59
N LEU A 224 -1.09 12.91 1.13
CA LEU A 224 0.08 13.32 1.90
C LEU A 224 1.17 13.96 1.01
N ALA A 225 1.44 13.38 -0.17
CA ALA A 225 2.38 13.95 -1.11
C ALA A 225 2.01 15.40 -1.46
N ASN A 226 0.75 15.63 -1.85
CA ASN A 226 0.26 16.97 -2.18
C ASN A 226 0.40 17.95 -1.01
N LYS A 227 0.19 17.49 0.21
CA LYS A 227 0.33 18.32 1.42
C LYS A 227 1.79 18.72 1.70
N VAL A 228 2.72 17.76 1.60
CA VAL A 228 4.09 17.97 2.11
C VAL A 228 5.10 18.45 1.08
N MET A 229 4.84 18.26 -0.23
CA MET A 229 5.81 18.55 -1.29
C MET A 229 6.25 20.01 -1.28
N ARG A 230 5.32 20.94 -1.16
CA ARG A 230 5.62 22.38 -1.20
C ARG A 230 6.51 22.81 -0.04
N GLU A 231 6.21 22.34 1.16
CA GLU A 231 6.96 22.65 2.36
C GLU A 231 8.35 22.02 2.33
N ASN A 232 8.42 20.73 2.01
CA ASN A 232 9.69 20.03 1.86
C ASN A 232 10.58 20.67 0.81
N PHE A 233 10.01 21.13 -0.32
CA PHE A 233 10.78 21.83 -1.35
C PHE A 233 11.35 23.16 -0.83
N ARG A 234 10.55 23.99 -0.17
CA ARG A 234 11.04 25.24 0.40
C ARG A 234 12.20 25.01 1.37
N LYS A 235 12.05 24.05 2.26
CA LYS A 235 13.07 23.67 3.24
C LYS A 235 14.36 23.18 2.58
N ASN A 236 14.25 22.27 1.62
CA ASN A 236 15.40 21.69 0.94
C ASN A 236 16.07 22.66 -0.02
N PHE A 237 15.31 23.54 -0.65
CA PHE A 237 15.84 24.63 -1.47
C PHE A 237 16.62 25.65 -0.63
N ALA A 238 16.11 26.03 0.54
CA ALA A 238 16.84 26.90 1.48
C ALA A 238 18.17 26.27 1.92
N ARG A 239 18.18 24.96 2.21
CA ARG A 239 19.40 24.19 2.55
C ARG A 239 20.39 24.17 1.39
N ALA A 240 19.91 23.91 0.18
CA ALA A 240 20.74 23.90 -1.03
C ALA A 240 21.39 25.29 -1.26
N LYS A 241 20.61 26.36 -1.06
CA LYS A 241 21.12 27.75 -1.13
C LYS A 241 22.21 28.03 -0.09
N ALA A 242 21.99 27.60 1.15
CA ALA A 242 22.97 27.78 2.22
C ALA A 242 24.26 27.01 1.97
N SER A 243 24.17 25.77 1.42
CA SER A 243 25.34 24.98 1.08
C SER A 243 26.15 25.60 -0.07
N ALA A 244 25.48 26.15 -1.09
CA ALA A 244 26.17 26.80 -2.20
C ALA A 244 26.98 28.02 -1.78
N ARG A 245 26.58 28.73 -0.72
CA ARG A 245 27.31 29.90 -0.18
C ARG A 245 28.60 29.52 0.55
N ARG A 246 28.72 28.29 1.05
CA ARG A 246 29.92 27.83 1.78
C ARG A 246 31.06 27.44 0.85
N PHE A 247 30.83 27.31 -0.43
CA PHE A 247 31.81 26.93 -1.44
C PHE A 247 32.21 28.11 -2.35
N LYS A 248 31.85 29.34 -1.99
CA LYS A 248 32.41 30.58 -2.52
C LYS A 248 33.41 31.15 -1.51
#